data_98a562bfdc7f0d113038cbc94eb372f9
#
_entry.id   98a562bfdc7f0d113038cbc94eb372f9
#
_cell.length_a   1.000
_cell.length_b   1.000
_cell.length_c   1.000
_cell.angle_alpha   90.00
_cell.angle_beta   90.00
_cell.angle_gamma   90.00
#
_symmetry.space_group_name_H-M   'P 1'
#
loop_
_entity.id
_entity.type
_entity.pdbx_description
1 polymer ?
#
loop_
_entity_poly.entity_id
_entity_poly.type
_entity_poly.pdbx_seq_one_letter_code
_entity_poly.pdbx_strand_id
1 'polypeptide(L)'
;MSTQPWRPQGAPSEGITGASGPLGTTRTTGKLLATQGYVVGIAISGSAARQSVALADLEGRILHRVRRPLESVPDTQSVLELIDDMLREVTTPERLQDGRILRVGVAVGGLVDATHGIVHTLHHAHEWNDFPLQDYLSEKLDIPCIIDNNANAVALAEVQYSAAFAAGHGSHNVERVVLYIGLGRGIGGGLVVNGKIYHGETCAAGEIGHMLVKENGPECSCGDYGHLEAIASAQAISRTMLGLSLEHPETVAAIRRVTGDRAERITAQQVFLLAAEGDKIAQGIVDDVLKYLGIALVNIVHLMNPGVIILGGQVAQAGDLLIKPLQARVKDLSLAAATSSLRIAQGTFGSEANIVGAITLALQDI
;
A
#
# COMPACT_ATOMS: atom_id res chain seq x y z
N MET A 1 -9.20 -12.73 -21.62
CA MET A 1 -8.70 -12.24 -20.31
C MET A 1 -7.58 -13.17 -19.90
N SER A 2 -6.37 -12.64 -19.67
CA SER A 2 -5.16 -13.47 -19.50
C SER A 2 -5.18 -14.17 -18.15
N THR A 3 -5.11 -15.49 -18.15
CA THR A 3 -4.96 -16.38 -16.99
C THR A 3 -3.51 -16.53 -16.55
N GLN A 4 -2.65 -15.53 -16.85
CA GLN A 4 -1.26 -15.60 -16.43
C GLN A 4 -1.13 -15.33 -14.93
N PRO A 5 -0.27 -16.07 -14.22
CA PRO A 5 0.06 -15.81 -12.83
C PRO A 5 0.60 -14.39 -12.71
N TRP A 6 0.20 -13.69 -11.65
CA TRP A 6 0.72 -12.36 -11.36
C TRP A 6 2.25 -12.42 -11.25
N ARG A 7 2.96 -11.63 -12.06
CA ARG A 7 4.42 -11.43 -11.99
C ARG A 7 4.70 -9.94 -12.03
N PRO A 8 5.65 -9.44 -11.23
CA PRO A 8 6.08 -8.05 -11.33
C PRO A 8 6.58 -7.76 -12.75
N GLN A 9 6.21 -6.62 -13.29
CA GLN A 9 6.79 -6.14 -14.54
C GLN A 9 8.30 -5.91 -14.32
N GLY A 10 9.15 -6.65 -15.03
CA GLY A 10 10.60 -6.51 -14.95
C GLY A 10 11.37 -7.71 -14.39
N ALA A 11 10.73 -8.83 -14.06
CA ALA A 11 11.45 -10.04 -13.69
C ALA A 11 12.10 -10.71 -14.93
N PRO A 12 13.41 -11.04 -14.89
CA PRO A 12 14.05 -11.73 -16.00
C PRO A 12 13.48 -13.15 -16.18
N SER A 13 13.16 -13.48 -17.43
CA SER A 13 12.81 -14.83 -17.85
C SER A 13 14.08 -15.64 -18.01
N GLU A 14 14.54 -16.33 -16.96
CA GLU A 14 15.49 -17.43 -17.16
C GLU A 14 15.30 -18.52 -16.13
N GLY A 15 15.31 -19.76 -16.65
CA GLY A 15 15.04 -20.98 -15.96
C GLY A 15 16.08 -21.31 -14.88
N ILE A 16 15.60 -21.74 -13.74
CA ILE A 16 16.42 -22.42 -12.76
C ILE A 16 16.23 -23.93 -12.94
N THR A 17 17.21 -24.53 -13.62
CA THR A 17 17.42 -25.98 -13.57
C THR A 17 18.24 -26.32 -12.33
N GLY A 18 17.69 -27.19 -11.48
CA GLY A 18 18.45 -28.13 -10.68
C GLY A 18 19.20 -27.63 -9.45
N ALA A 19 18.59 -27.80 -8.28
CA ALA A 19 19.31 -28.24 -7.08
C ALA A 19 18.38 -29.14 -6.26
N SER A 20 18.67 -30.42 -6.25
CA SER A 20 18.08 -31.44 -5.40
C SER A 20 18.56 -31.27 -3.97
N GLY A 21 17.68 -30.85 -3.04
CA GLY A 21 17.84 -30.88 -1.59
C GLY A 21 16.77 -31.77 -0.96
N PRO A 22 16.99 -32.38 0.21
CA PRO A 22 16.16 -33.45 0.76
C PRO A 22 14.95 -32.93 1.53
N LEU A 23 13.91 -32.46 0.83
CA LEU A 23 12.60 -32.14 1.40
C LEU A 23 11.50 -32.36 0.33
N GLY A 24 11.39 -33.63 -0.10
CA GLY A 24 10.45 -34.07 -1.14
C GLY A 24 8.98 -34.19 -0.73
N THR A 25 8.59 -33.81 0.50
CA THR A 25 7.21 -34.04 0.99
C THR A 25 6.34 -32.79 1.03
N THR A 26 6.92 -31.60 1.16
CA THR A 26 6.15 -30.35 1.28
C THR A 26 5.62 -29.82 -0.07
N ARG A 27 6.31 -30.09 -1.18
CA ARG A 27 5.90 -29.62 -2.51
C ARG A 27 4.68 -30.37 -3.07
N THR A 28 4.52 -31.66 -2.73
CA THR A 28 3.40 -32.45 -3.24
C THR A 28 2.10 -32.13 -2.51
N THR A 29 2.16 -31.83 -1.23
CA THR A 29 1.00 -31.44 -0.42
C THR A 29 0.49 -30.06 -0.82
N GLY A 30 1.40 -29.08 -1.04
CA GLY A 30 1.04 -27.74 -1.50
C GLY A 30 0.41 -27.71 -2.91
N LYS A 31 0.87 -28.58 -3.81
CA LYS A 31 0.32 -28.66 -5.17
C LYS A 31 -1.08 -29.30 -5.21
N LEU A 32 -1.36 -30.25 -4.33
CA LEU A 32 -2.70 -30.83 -4.16
C LEU A 32 -3.68 -29.83 -3.54
N LEU A 33 -3.24 -29.06 -2.54
CA LEU A 33 -4.07 -28.03 -1.92
C LEU A 33 -4.36 -26.86 -2.87
N ALA A 34 -3.40 -26.48 -3.73
CA ALA A 34 -3.60 -25.42 -4.74
C ALA A 34 -4.73 -25.72 -5.74
N THR A 35 -5.07 -26.98 -5.92
CA THR A 35 -6.16 -27.42 -6.81
C THR A 35 -7.52 -27.60 -6.10
N GLN A 36 -7.57 -27.47 -4.77
CA GLN A 36 -8.78 -27.76 -3.98
C GLN A 36 -9.28 -26.59 -3.12
N GLY A 37 -8.58 -25.44 -3.11
CA GLY A 37 -8.93 -24.31 -2.27
C GLY A 37 -8.64 -22.97 -2.91
N TYR A 38 -9.38 -21.97 -2.46
CA TYR A 38 -9.26 -20.58 -2.86
C TYR A 38 -9.20 -19.66 -1.65
N VAL A 39 -8.69 -18.45 -1.84
CA VAL A 39 -8.83 -17.35 -0.92
C VAL A 39 -9.48 -16.17 -1.62
N VAL A 40 -10.14 -15.32 -0.84
CA VAL A 40 -10.68 -14.06 -1.35
C VAL A 40 -9.95 -12.91 -0.68
N GLY A 41 -9.51 -11.94 -1.48
CA GLY A 41 -9.03 -10.66 -1.02
C GLY A 41 -10.09 -9.59 -1.20
N ILE A 42 -10.26 -8.71 -0.21
CA ILE A 42 -11.13 -7.53 -0.24
C ILE A 42 -10.28 -6.31 0.11
N ALA A 43 -10.27 -5.29 -0.74
CA ALA A 43 -9.63 -4.02 -0.45
C ALA A 43 -10.68 -2.93 -0.30
N ILE A 44 -10.84 -2.41 0.92
CA ILE A 44 -11.77 -1.35 1.29
C ILE A 44 -11.01 -0.05 1.40
N SER A 45 -11.45 0.96 0.68
CA SER A 45 -10.89 2.30 0.69
C SER A 45 -11.93 3.32 1.13
N GLY A 46 -11.60 4.17 2.08
CA GLY A 46 -12.52 5.14 2.69
C GLY A 46 -12.86 6.36 1.86
N SER A 47 -12.36 6.50 0.67
CA SER A 47 -12.69 7.62 -0.21
C SER A 47 -13.45 7.13 -1.44
N ALA A 48 -13.93 8.03 -2.30
CA ALA A 48 -14.49 7.72 -3.63
C ALA A 48 -13.50 6.91 -4.52
N ALA A 49 -12.57 6.19 -3.90
CA ALA A 49 -11.66 5.24 -4.51
C ALA A 49 -12.40 3.95 -4.86
N ARG A 50 -11.79 3.18 -5.74
CA ARG A 50 -12.36 1.91 -6.17
C ARG A 50 -12.19 0.85 -5.09
N GLN A 51 -13.29 0.24 -4.68
CA GLN A 51 -13.28 -1.00 -3.92
C GLN A 51 -12.83 -2.14 -4.83
N SER A 52 -12.15 -3.14 -4.28
CA SER A 52 -11.69 -4.29 -5.06
C SER A 52 -11.97 -5.58 -4.32
N VAL A 53 -12.46 -6.59 -5.04
CA VAL A 53 -12.60 -7.97 -4.56
C VAL A 53 -11.94 -8.90 -5.57
N ALA A 54 -11.17 -9.87 -5.09
CA ALA A 54 -10.49 -10.83 -5.96
C ALA A 54 -10.54 -12.25 -5.38
N LEU A 55 -10.72 -13.23 -6.27
CA LEU A 55 -10.53 -14.65 -6.00
C LEU A 55 -9.12 -15.03 -6.41
N ALA A 56 -8.40 -15.72 -5.55
CA ALA A 56 -7.05 -16.20 -5.80
C ALA A 56 -6.91 -17.68 -5.41
N ASP A 57 -5.94 -18.37 -6.03
CA ASP A 57 -5.51 -19.70 -5.60
C ASP A 57 -4.57 -19.62 -4.38
N LEU A 58 -4.20 -20.76 -3.84
CA LEU A 58 -3.33 -20.84 -2.66
C LEU A 58 -1.86 -20.49 -2.96
N GLU A 59 -1.50 -20.26 -4.23
CA GLU A 59 -0.22 -19.70 -4.64
C GLU A 59 -0.27 -18.15 -4.74
N GLY A 60 -1.43 -17.54 -4.43
CA GLY A 60 -1.65 -16.10 -4.49
C GLY A 60 -1.89 -15.55 -5.91
N ARG A 61 -2.12 -16.42 -6.90
CA ARG A 61 -2.45 -15.99 -8.26
C ARG A 61 -3.90 -15.52 -8.33
N ILE A 62 -4.12 -14.29 -8.76
CA ILE A 62 -5.46 -13.74 -8.95
C ILE A 62 -6.12 -14.41 -10.16
N LEU A 63 -7.21 -15.11 -9.92
CA LEU A 63 -7.99 -15.81 -10.93
C LEU A 63 -9.10 -14.92 -11.49
N HIS A 64 -9.80 -14.22 -10.61
CA HIS A 64 -10.87 -13.26 -10.95
C HIS A 64 -10.77 -12.04 -10.06
N ARG A 65 -11.16 -10.89 -10.62
CA ARG A 65 -11.16 -9.62 -9.89
C ARG A 65 -12.24 -8.69 -10.41
N VAL A 66 -12.90 -8.02 -9.47
CA VAL A 66 -13.85 -6.94 -9.72
C VAL A 66 -13.38 -5.67 -9.03
N ARG A 67 -13.58 -4.53 -9.67
CA ARG A 67 -13.33 -3.19 -9.12
C ARG A 67 -14.50 -2.29 -9.41
N ARG A 68 -15.01 -1.64 -8.39
CA ARG A 68 -16.12 -0.68 -8.53
C ARG A 68 -15.81 0.61 -7.77
N PRO A 69 -16.06 1.78 -8.36
CA PRO A 69 -15.99 3.05 -7.64
C PRO A 69 -17.17 3.14 -6.66
N LEU A 70 -16.95 3.88 -5.59
CA LEU A 70 -18.05 4.40 -4.78
C LEU A 70 -18.43 5.77 -5.32
N GLU A 71 -19.74 6.00 -5.55
CA GLU A 71 -20.25 7.22 -6.18
C GLU A 71 -20.35 8.41 -5.21
N SER A 72 -20.33 8.17 -3.89
CA SER A 72 -20.46 9.18 -2.84
C SER A 72 -19.53 8.91 -1.66
N VAL A 73 -19.55 9.77 -0.64
CA VAL A 73 -18.96 9.47 0.67
C VAL A 73 -19.69 8.24 1.23
N PRO A 74 -19.02 7.12 1.43
CA PRO A 74 -19.69 5.87 1.70
C PRO A 74 -20.16 5.81 3.16
N ASP A 75 -21.44 5.56 3.36
CA ASP A 75 -21.92 4.97 4.60
C ASP A 75 -21.50 3.49 4.68
N THR A 76 -21.49 2.94 5.86
CA THR A 76 -21.09 1.54 6.11
C THR A 76 -21.93 0.57 5.29
N GLN A 77 -23.24 0.79 5.25
CA GLN A 77 -24.18 -0.11 4.57
C GLN A 77 -23.92 -0.17 3.06
N SER A 78 -23.77 0.98 2.40
CA SER A 78 -23.48 1.05 0.96
C SER A 78 -22.18 0.36 0.57
N VAL A 79 -21.14 0.45 1.43
CA VAL A 79 -19.86 -0.27 1.19
C VAL A 79 -20.08 -1.76 1.32
N LEU A 80 -20.77 -2.22 2.35
CA LEU A 80 -20.99 -3.65 2.58
C LEU A 80 -21.87 -4.28 1.48
N GLU A 81 -22.90 -3.58 1.01
CA GLU A 81 -23.74 -4.03 -0.10
C GLU A 81 -22.93 -4.13 -1.40
N LEU A 82 -22.09 -3.13 -1.69
CA LEU A 82 -21.21 -3.16 -2.85
C LEU A 82 -20.21 -4.35 -2.80
N ILE A 83 -19.64 -4.60 -1.62
CA ILE A 83 -18.72 -5.74 -1.41
C ILE A 83 -19.46 -7.06 -1.62
N ASP A 84 -20.69 -7.20 -1.11
CA ASP A 84 -21.50 -8.38 -1.31
C ASP A 84 -21.76 -8.68 -2.79
N ASP A 85 -22.12 -7.67 -3.56
CA ASP A 85 -22.34 -7.82 -4.99
C ASP A 85 -21.06 -8.24 -5.71
N MET A 86 -19.92 -7.64 -5.34
CA MET A 86 -18.62 -8.00 -5.90
C MET A 86 -18.20 -9.41 -5.50
N LEU A 87 -18.47 -9.84 -4.27
CA LEU A 87 -18.21 -11.19 -3.79
C LEU A 87 -19.00 -12.21 -4.61
N ARG A 88 -20.33 -12.01 -4.77
CA ARG A 88 -21.17 -12.89 -5.59
C ARG A 88 -20.64 -13.02 -7.02
N GLU A 89 -20.12 -11.91 -7.58
CA GLU A 89 -19.56 -11.91 -8.92
C GLU A 89 -18.26 -12.72 -9.02
N VAL A 90 -17.34 -12.67 -8.04
CA VAL A 90 -16.06 -13.37 -8.11
C VAL A 90 -16.14 -14.82 -7.64
N THR A 91 -17.18 -15.22 -6.88
CA THR A 91 -17.32 -16.55 -6.26
C THR A 91 -18.44 -17.39 -6.86
N THR A 92 -18.73 -17.22 -8.15
CA THR A 92 -19.76 -18.06 -8.80
C THR A 92 -19.34 -19.55 -8.80
N PRO A 93 -20.31 -20.50 -8.79
CA PRO A 93 -20.01 -21.93 -8.82
C PRO A 93 -19.07 -22.33 -9.96
N GLU A 94 -19.24 -21.73 -11.15
CA GLU A 94 -18.41 -22.01 -12.32
C GLU A 94 -16.95 -21.58 -12.11
N ARG A 95 -16.71 -20.57 -11.28
CA ARG A 95 -15.36 -20.07 -10.96
C ARG A 95 -14.72 -20.90 -9.86
N LEU A 96 -15.50 -21.39 -8.93
CA LEU A 96 -14.99 -22.21 -7.82
C LEU A 96 -14.70 -23.66 -8.24
N GLN A 97 -15.33 -24.21 -9.30
CA GLN A 97 -15.03 -25.53 -9.87
C GLN A 97 -14.90 -26.62 -8.79
N ASP A 98 -15.88 -26.80 -7.94
CA ASP A 98 -15.90 -27.75 -6.81
C ASP A 98 -14.88 -27.44 -5.68
N GLY A 99 -14.07 -26.40 -5.82
CA GLY A 99 -13.21 -25.90 -4.75
C GLY A 99 -13.97 -25.03 -3.76
N ARG A 100 -13.41 -24.86 -2.56
CA ARG A 100 -13.99 -24.01 -1.52
C ARG A 100 -13.09 -22.81 -1.19
N ILE A 101 -13.72 -21.75 -0.72
CA ILE A 101 -12.99 -20.60 -0.15
C ILE A 101 -12.57 -20.98 1.27
N LEU A 102 -11.28 -20.91 1.54
CA LEU A 102 -10.72 -21.27 2.85
C LEU A 102 -10.69 -20.10 3.81
N ARG A 103 -10.46 -18.88 3.29
CA ARG A 103 -10.36 -17.65 4.09
C ARG A 103 -10.61 -16.42 3.24
N VAL A 104 -11.07 -15.37 3.90
CA VAL A 104 -11.18 -14.01 3.34
C VAL A 104 -10.19 -13.10 4.05
N GLY A 105 -9.37 -12.38 3.29
CA GLY A 105 -8.49 -11.33 3.82
C GLY A 105 -9.00 -9.95 3.41
N VAL A 106 -9.01 -9.01 4.34
CA VAL A 106 -9.55 -7.67 4.11
C VAL A 106 -8.49 -6.61 4.46
N ALA A 107 -8.09 -5.84 3.46
CA ALA A 107 -7.19 -4.69 3.63
C ALA A 107 -8.03 -3.40 3.69
N VAL A 108 -8.00 -2.70 4.81
CA VAL A 108 -8.86 -1.55 5.10
C VAL A 108 -8.05 -0.25 5.15
N GLY A 109 -8.52 0.79 4.46
CA GLY A 109 -7.87 2.12 4.44
C GLY A 109 -8.32 3.00 5.61
N GLY A 110 -7.98 2.64 6.83
CA GLY A 110 -8.34 3.34 8.05
C GLY A 110 -7.60 2.79 9.26
N LEU A 111 -7.98 3.21 10.47
CA LEU A 111 -7.45 2.67 11.71
C LEU A 111 -8.16 1.35 12.05
N VAL A 112 -7.39 0.28 12.16
CA VAL A 112 -7.89 -1.08 12.33
C VAL A 112 -7.25 -1.73 13.54
N ASP A 113 -8.05 -2.22 14.46
CA ASP A 113 -7.62 -3.19 15.47
C ASP A 113 -7.67 -4.60 14.85
N ALA A 114 -6.52 -5.03 14.32
CA ALA A 114 -6.39 -6.33 13.69
C ALA A 114 -6.49 -7.50 14.70
N THR A 115 -6.29 -7.22 16.01
CA THR A 115 -6.38 -8.23 17.07
C THR A 115 -7.82 -8.61 17.36
N HIS A 116 -8.71 -7.63 17.37
CA HIS A 116 -10.14 -7.81 17.66
C HIS A 116 -11.02 -7.75 16.41
N GLY A 117 -10.44 -7.51 15.23
CA GLY A 117 -11.19 -7.45 13.99
C GLY A 117 -12.10 -6.23 13.84
N ILE A 118 -11.73 -5.10 14.46
CA ILE A 118 -12.53 -3.88 14.53
C ILE A 118 -11.94 -2.79 13.64
N VAL A 119 -12.80 -2.11 12.89
CA VAL A 119 -12.46 -0.88 12.16
C VAL A 119 -12.88 0.31 13.01
N HIS A 120 -11.92 1.01 13.62
CA HIS A 120 -12.18 2.19 14.42
C HIS A 120 -12.63 3.37 13.59
N THR A 121 -11.92 3.62 12.51
CA THR A 121 -12.26 4.70 11.57
C THR A 121 -11.90 4.28 10.14
N LEU A 122 -12.71 4.70 9.20
CA LEU A 122 -12.38 4.63 7.78
C LEU A 122 -12.18 6.07 7.28
N HIS A 123 -11.08 6.37 6.61
CA HIS A 123 -10.78 7.73 6.15
C HIS A 123 -11.91 8.31 5.29
N HIS A 124 -12.43 9.46 5.69
CA HIS A 124 -13.55 10.16 5.04
C HIS A 124 -14.90 9.43 5.05
N ALA A 125 -15.13 8.50 6.00
CA ALA A 125 -16.41 7.85 6.21
C ALA A 125 -16.79 7.90 7.69
N HIS A 126 -17.88 8.61 8.03
CA HIS A 126 -18.20 8.94 9.42
C HIS A 126 -18.91 7.84 10.21
N GLU A 127 -19.34 6.76 9.58
CA GLU A 127 -20.17 5.73 10.21
C GLU A 127 -19.41 4.45 10.59
N TRP A 128 -18.10 4.40 10.34
CA TRP A 128 -17.24 3.26 10.68
C TRP A 128 -16.62 3.41 12.08
N ASN A 129 -17.42 3.75 13.08
CA ASN A 129 -16.92 3.90 14.43
C ASN A 129 -17.01 2.56 15.15
N ASP A 130 -15.84 1.96 15.42
CA ASP A 130 -15.71 0.68 16.13
C ASP A 130 -16.55 -0.46 15.52
N PHE A 131 -16.58 -0.53 14.18
CA PHE A 131 -17.36 -1.55 13.47
C PHE A 131 -16.65 -2.91 13.48
N PRO A 132 -17.26 -4.01 14.01
CA PRO A 132 -16.65 -5.33 14.10
C PRO A 132 -16.68 -6.06 12.73
N LEU A 133 -15.91 -5.55 11.78
CA LEU A 133 -15.96 -5.98 10.38
C LEU A 133 -15.59 -7.45 10.20
N GLN A 134 -14.63 -7.96 10.98
CA GLN A 134 -14.18 -9.36 10.88
C GLN A 134 -15.29 -10.32 11.25
N ASP A 135 -15.93 -10.10 12.39
CA ASP A 135 -17.03 -10.96 12.87
C ASP A 135 -18.23 -10.86 11.92
N TYR A 136 -18.59 -9.63 11.53
CA TYR A 136 -19.69 -9.41 10.58
C TYR A 136 -19.49 -10.21 9.28
N LEU A 137 -18.30 -10.15 8.68
CA LEU A 137 -18.02 -10.87 7.44
C LEU A 137 -17.92 -12.37 7.67
N SER A 138 -17.31 -12.81 8.77
CA SER A 138 -17.16 -14.23 9.09
C SER A 138 -18.51 -14.91 9.30
N GLU A 139 -19.41 -14.28 10.06
CA GLU A 139 -20.77 -14.78 10.28
C GLU A 139 -21.60 -14.78 8.99
N LYS A 140 -21.54 -13.71 8.22
CA LYS A 140 -22.30 -13.57 7.01
C LYS A 140 -21.91 -14.56 5.91
N LEU A 141 -20.60 -14.83 5.78
CA LEU A 141 -20.06 -15.69 4.73
C LEU A 141 -19.92 -17.15 5.16
N ASP A 142 -19.99 -17.44 6.46
CA ASP A 142 -19.63 -18.72 7.06
C ASP A 142 -18.20 -19.16 6.67
N ILE A 143 -17.29 -18.19 6.59
CA ILE A 143 -15.88 -18.35 6.19
C ILE A 143 -15.01 -17.52 7.14
N PRO A 144 -13.89 -18.07 7.65
CA PRO A 144 -12.96 -17.29 8.46
C PRO A 144 -12.46 -16.06 7.71
N CYS A 145 -12.57 -14.89 8.36
CA CYS A 145 -12.07 -13.62 7.85
C CYS A 145 -10.90 -13.11 8.71
N ILE A 146 -9.98 -12.40 8.09
CA ILE A 146 -8.90 -11.66 8.75
C ILE A 146 -8.85 -10.26 8.17
N ILE A 147 -8.75 -9.26 9.02
CA ILE A 147 -8.66 -7.88 8.59
C ILE A 147 -7.39 -7.21 9.08
N ASP A 148 -6.87 -6.26 8.32
CA ASP A 148 -5.78 -5.39 8.76
C ASP A 148 -5.81 -4.05 8.01
N ASN A 149 -5.02 -3.09 8.50
CA ASN A 149 -4.77 -1.85 7.78
C ASN A 149 -4.12 -2.16 6.42
N ASN A 150 -4.50 -1.41 5.40
CA ASN A 150 -4.02 -1.62 4.04
C ASN A 150 -2.50 -1.47 3.89
N ALA A 151 -1.85 -0.55 4.63
CA ALA A 151 -0.40 -0.40 4.56
C ALA A 151 0.33 -1.59 5.21
N ASN A 152 -0.21 -2.16 6.30
CA ASN A 152 0.28 -3.38 6.91
C ASN A 152 0.17 -4.57 5.95
N ALA A 153 -1.00 -4.74 5.34
CA ALA A 153 -1.25 -5.79 4.36
C ALA A 153 -0.29 -5.70 3.16
N VAL A 154 -0.07 -4.50 2.65
CA VAL A 154 0.89 -4.26 1.54
C VAL A 154 2.33 -4.49 1.99
N ALA A 155 2.71 -4.05 3.20
CA ALA A 155 4.04 -4.31 3.73
C ALA A 155 4.35 -5.81 3.76
N LEU A 156 3.39 -6.62 4.22
CA LEU A 156 3.53 -8.07 4.24
C LEU A 156 3.66 -8.65 2.83
N ALA A 157 2.85 -8.19 1.88
CA ALA A 157 2.92 -8.62 0.48
C ALA A 157 4.27 -8.28 -0.17
N GLU A 158 4.81 -7.09 0.09
CA GLU A 158 6.13 -6.69 -0.40
C GLU A 158 7.23 -7.58 0.16
N VAL A 159 7.14 -7.99 1.42
CA VAL A 159 8.10 -8.93 2.04
C VAL A 159 8.01 -10.32 1.40
N GLN A 160 6.81 -10.81 1.09
CA GLN A 160 6.62 -12.16 0.57
C GLN A 160 6.90 -12.29 -0.93
N TYR A 161 6.55 -11.28 -1.73
CA TYR A 161 6.49 -11.44 -3.19
C TYR A 161 7.33 -10.44 -3.98
N SER A 162 7.92 -9.41 -3.35
CA SER A 162 8.58 -8.38 -4.13
C SER A 162 10.02 -8.69 -4.49
N ALA A 163 10.39 -8.36 -5.73
CA ALA A 163 11.78 -8.38 -6.18
C ALA A 163 12.62 -7.33 -5.44
N ALA A 164 12.03 -6.23 -4.99
CA ALA A 164 12.68 -5.21 -4.20
C ALA A 164 13.20 -5.77 -2.87
N PHE A 165 12.45 -6.69 -2.26
CA PHE A 165 12.88 -7.42 -1.07
C PHE A 165 13.89 -8.52 -1.41
N ALA A 166 13.65 -9.33 -2.44
CA ALA A 166 14.49 -10.47 -2.83
C ALA A 166 15.91 -10.06 -3.26
N ALA A 167 16.07 -8.96 -4.00
CA ALA A 167 17.33 -8.54 -4.63
C ALA A 167 18.45 -8.12 -3.67
N GLY A 168 18.23 -8.11 -2.36
CA GLY A 168 19.23 -7.73 -1.34
C GLY A 168 19.62 -8.84 -0.39
N HIS A 169 19.17 -10.08 -0.64
CA HIS A 169 19.21 -11.08 0.40
C HIS A 169 19.84 -12.40 -0.09
N GLY A 170 21.11 -12.57 0.21
CA GLY A 170 21.69 -13.90 0.29
C GLY A 170 20.91 -14.73 1.32
N SER A 171 20.96 -16.05 1.19
CA SER A 171 20.19 -17.10 1.87
C SER A 171 20.25 -17.16 3.41
N HIS A 172 20.51 -16.08 4.11
CA HIS A 172 20.58 -16.07 5.57
C HIS A 172 19.35 -15.40 6.18
N ASN A 173 18.60 -16.17 6.97
CA ASN A 173 17.54 -15.73 7.88
C ASN A 173 18.08 -14.72 8.91
N VAL A 174 18.22 -13.47 8.55
CA VAL A 174 18.51 -12.40 9.50
C VAL A 174 17.18 -11.76 9.86
N GLU A 175 16.93 -11.62 11.15
CA GLU A 175 15.85 -10.80 11.69
C GLU A 175 15.84 -9.43 11.01
N ARG A 176 14.73 -9.06 10.37
CA ARG A 176 14.70 -7.87 9.52
C ARG A 176 13.51 -7.00 9.81
N VAL A 177 13.81 -5.72 9.83
CA VAL A 177 12.80 -4.67 9.89
C VAL A 177 12.60 -4.14 8.47
N VAL A 178 11.39 -4.25 7.96
CA VAL A 178 10.96 -3.72 6.67
C VAL A 178 9.86 -2.72 6.92
N LEU A 179 9.99 -1.53 6.36
CA LEU A 179 8.98 -0.49 6.41
C LEU A 179 8.42 -0.25 5.01
N TYR A 180 7.12 -0.39 4.86
CA TYR A 180 6.38 0.10 3.69
C TYR A 180 5.77 1.46 4.01
N ILE A 181 5.85 2.40 3.08
CA ILE A 181 5.19 3.70 3.16
C ILE A 181 4.34 3.90 1.91
N GLY A 182 3.04 3.92 2.10
CA GLY A 182 2.08 4.19 1.05
C GLY A 182 1.86 5.70 0.89
N LEU A 183 2.53 6.31 -0.08
CA LEU A 183 2.40 7.73 -0.43
C LEU A 183 1.25 7.91 -1.44
N GLY A 184 0.04 7.72 -0.96
CA GLY A 184 -1.20 7.80 -1.73
C GLY A 184 -1.95 9.11 -1.50
N ARG A 185 -3.29 9.04 -1.50
CA ARG A 185 -4.16 10.16 -1.13
C ARG A 185 -3.83 10.68 0.27
N GLY A 186 -3.64 9.77 1.23
CA GLY A 186 -2.99 10.01 2.50
C GLY A 186 -1.62 9.31 2.56
N ILE A 187 -1.02 9.25 3.75
CA ILE A 187 0.23 8.54 4.02
C ILE A 187 0.01 7.50 5.11
N GLY A 188 0.09 6.23 4.75
CA GLY A 188 0.08 5.12 5.70
C GLY A 188 1.43 4.40 5.73
N GLY A 189 1.76 3.79 6.85
CA GLY A 189 2.93 2.93 7.00
C GLY A 189 2.58 1.54 7.48
N GLY A 190 3.33 0.55 7.03
CA GLY A 190 3.26 -0.82 7.51
C GLY A 190 4.64 -1.31 7.90
N LEU A 191 4.76 -1.84 9.12
CA LEU A 191 6.00 -2.32 9.67
C LEU A 191 5.99 -3.85 9.75
N VAL A 192 6.96 -4.50 9.14
CA VAL A 192 7.15 -5.95 9.23
C VAL A 192 8.47 -6.22 9.94
N VAL A 193 8.39 -6.97 11.04
CA VAL A 193 9.54 -7.38 11.85
C VAL A 193 9.58 -8.91 11.85
N ASN A 194 10.70 -9.48 11.42
CA ASN A 194 10.89 -10.95 11.37
C ASN A 194 9.78 -11.67 10.57
N GLY A 195 9.33 -11.05 9.46
CA GLY A 195 8.28 -11.61 8.60
C GLY A 195 6.86 -11.48 9.12
N LYS A 196 6.64 -10.80 10.26
CA LYS A 196 5.32 -10.56 10.85
C LYS A 196 5.02 -9.07 10.91
N ILE A 197 3.76 -8.71 10.72
CA ILE A 197 3.30 -7.33 10.91
C ILE A 197 3.50 -6.94 12.38
N TYR A 198 4.07 -5.76 12.58
CA TYR A 198 4.18 -5.15 13.91
C TYR A 198 3.06 -4.14 14.11
N HIS A 199 2.07 -4.50 14.90
CA HIS A 199 0.88 -3.68 15.15
C HIS A 199 1.07 -2.63 16.25
N GLY A 200 2.06 -2.82 17.15
CA GLY A 200 2.16 -2.05 18.39
C GLY A 200 1.10 -2.45 19.42
N GLU A 201 1.01 -1.70 20.51
CA GLU A 201 0.12 -2.02 21.64
C GLU A 201 -1.37 -1.86 21.29
N THR A 202 -1.70 -0.87 20.46
CA THR A 202 -3.09 -0.49 20.13
C THR A 202 -3.38 -0.58 18.65
N CYS A 203 -2.63 -1.40 17.91
CA CYS A 203 -2.71 -1.54 16.46
C CYS A 203 -2.50 -0.23 15.66
N ALA A 204 -1.87 0.78 16.26
CA ALA A 204 -1.57 2.08 15.64
C ALA A 204 -0.10 2.25 15.24
N ALA A 205 0.70 1.17 15.25
CA ALA A 205 2.06 1.26 14.75
C ALA A 205 2.05 1.53 13.23
N GLY A 206 2.98 2.37 12.77
CA GLY A 206 3.05 2.69 11.35
C GLY A 206 2.24 3.93 10.93
N GLU A 207 1.58 4.64 11.83
CA GLU A 207 0.86 5.89 11.55
C GLU A 207 1.82 7.05 11.22
N ILE A 208 2.73 6.82 10.26
CA ILE A 208 3.82 7.74 9.86
C ILE A 208 3.29 9.03 9.24
N GLY A 209 2.14 8.98 8.61
CA GLY A 209 1.48 10.15 8.04
C GLY A 209 1.17 11.22 9.08
N HIS A 210 0.97 10.80 10.33
CA HIS A 210 0.67 11.69 11.47
C HIS A 210 1.92 12.11 12.27
N MET A 211 3.14 11.80 11.79
CA MET A 211 4.34 12.38 12.40
C MET A 211 4.36 13.89 12.22
N LEU A 212 4.55 14.62 13.32
CA LEU A 212 4.78 16.07 13.30
C LEU A 212 6.17 16.35 12.70
N VAL A 213 6.22 16.89 11.49
CA VAL A 213 7.47 17.20 10.77
C VAL A 213 7.68 18.69 10.54
N LYS A 214 6.63 19.49 10.73
CA LYS A 214 6.68 20.95 10.53
C LYS A 214 5.82 21.64 11.59
N GLU A 215 6.48 22.22 12.59
CA GLU A 215 5.78 23.09 13.54
C GLU A 215 5.06 24.22 12.80
N ASN A 216 3.82 24.52 13.17
CA ASN A 216 2.95 25.47 12.47
C ASN A 216 2.77 25.18 10.95
N GLY A 217 2.81 23.90 10.58
CA GLY A 217 2.59 23.46 9.20
C GLY A 217 1.10 23.47 8.79
N PRO A 218 0.76 22.96 7.60
CA PRO A 218 -0.61 22.90 7.13
C PRO A 218 -1.47 21.96 7.99
N GLU A 219 -2.79 22.19 7.96
CA GLU A 219 -3.78 21.34 8.62
C GLU A 219 -3.85 19.96 7.96
N CYS A 220 -3.85 18.93 8.80
CA CYS A 220 -3.99 17.53 8.42
C CYS A 220 -5.47 17.12 8.43
N SER A 221 -5.80 16.04 7.71
CA SER A 221 -7.14 15.44 7.70
C SER A 221 -7.65 14.99 9.07
N CYS A 222 -6.75 14.74 10.03
CA CYS A 222 -7.10 14.39 11.41
C CYS A 222 -7.47 15.60 12.30
N GLY A 223 -7.33 16.82 11.80
CA GLY A 223 -7.60 18.06 12.53
C GLY A 223 -6.38 18.73 13.18
N ASP A 224 -5.24 18.04 13.27
CA ASP A 224 -3.99 18.61 13.79
C ASP A 224 -3.15 19.24 12.68
N TYR A 225 -2.05 19.90 13.03
CA TYR A 225 -1.23 20.67 12.11
C TYR A 225 0.19 20.11 11.96
N GLY A 226 0.78 20.31 10.78
CA GLY A 226 2.19 20.03 10.53
C GLY A 226 2.56 18.56 10.38
N HIS A 227 1.58 17.69 10.22
CA HIS A 227 1.76 16.28 9.95
C HIS A 227 2.33 16.03 8.54
N LEU A 228 3.12 14.97 8.39
CA LEU A 228 3.74 14.58 7.13
C LEU A 228 2.72 14.43 5.99
N GLU A 229 1.55 13.84 6.28
CA GLU A 229 0.49 13.65 5.30
C GLU A 229 0.01 14.97 4.67
N ALA A 230 -0.12 16.02 5.48
CA ALA A 230 -0.57 17.33 5.03
C ALA A 230 0.40 18.02 4.06
N ILE A 231 1.64 17.50 3.93
CA ILE A 231 2.70 18.05 3.09
C ILE A 231 3.05 17.13 1.93
N ALA A 232 3.22 15.83 2.19
CA ALA A 232 3.85 14.90 1.26
C ALA A 232 2.88 13.86 0.67
N SER A 233 1.58 13.88 1.00
CA SER A 233 0.60 13.03 0.34
C SER A 233 0.31 13.51 -1.09
N ALA A 234 -0.18 12.61 -1.95
CA ALA A 234 -0.55 12.97 -3.32
C ALA A 234 -1.62 14.05 -3.37
N GLN A 235 -2.57 14.02 -2.43
CA GLN A 235 -3.61 15.04 -2.31
C GLN A 235 -3.04 16.39 -1.88
N ALA A 236 -2.13 16.40 -0.90
CA ALA A 236 -1.49 17.62 -0.43
C ALA A 236 -0.66 18.28 -1.53
N ILE A 237 0.15 17.51 -2.25
CA ILE A 237 0.97 17.97 -3.38
C ILE A 237 0.09 18.60 -4.47
N SER A 238 -0.96 17.90 -4.90
CA SER A 238 -1.87 18.38 -5.95
C SER A 238 -2.61 19.66 -5.51
N ARG A 239 -3.13 19.69 -4.28
CA ARG A 239 -3.82 20.86 -3.71
C ARG A 239 -2.91 22.07 -3.62
N THR A 240 -1.68 21.87 -3.13
CA THR A 240 -0.68 22.95 -3.00
C THR A 240 -0.30 23.50 -4.37
N MET A 241 -0.07 22.61 -5.36
CA MET A 241 0.24 23.03 -6.73
C MET A 241 -0.87 23.88 -7.33
N LEU A 242 -2.12 23.47 -7.20
CA LEU A 242 -3.27 24.23 -7.69
C LEU A 242 -3.40 25.58 -6.99
N GLY A 243 -3.27 25.60 -5.65
CA GLY A 243 -3.40 26.83 -4.88
C GLY A 243 -2.33 27.87 -5.25
N LEU A 244 -1.07 27.46 -5.28
CA LEU A 244 0.04 28.36 -5.58
C LEU A 244 0.08 28.79 -7.06
N SER A 245 -0.43 27.97 -7.99
CA SER A 245 -0.41 28.29 -9.42
C SER A 245 -1.33 29.46 -9.81
N LEU A 246 -2.32 29.80 -8.99
CA LEU A 246 -3.34 30.81 -9.32
C LEU A 246 -2.74 32.19 -9.64
N GLU A 247 -1.61 32.52 -9.05
CA GLU A 247 -0.90 33.80 -9.27
C GLU A 247 0.24 33.68 -10.31
N HIS A 248 0.41 32.51 -10.94
CA HIS A 248 1.50 32.18 -11.87
C HIS A 248 0.98 31.65 -13.20
N PRO A 249 0.67 32.53 -14.19
CA PRO A 249 0.09 32.13 -15.48
C PRO A 249 0.92 31.09 -16.25
N GLU A 250 2.25 31.16 -16.15
CA GLU A 250 3.17 30.20 -16.76
C GLU A 250 3.01 28.79 -16.16
N THR A 251 2.87 28.70 -14.84
CA THR A 251 2.59 27.44 -14.13
C THR A 251 1.21 26.90 -14.47
N VAL A 252 0.19 27.74 -14.56
CA VAL A 252 -1.15 27.34 -15.02
C VAL A 252 -1.08 26.74 -16.43
N ALA A 253 -0.34 27.38 -17.34
CA ALA A 253 -0.16 26.86 -18.71
C ALA A 253 0.58 25.52 -18.72
N ALA A 254 1.60 25.36 -17.88
CA ALA A 254 2.32 24.09 -17.70
C ALA A 254 1.41 22.96 -17.16
N ILE A 255 0.59 23.27 -16.15
CA ILE A 255 -0.41 22.31 -15.63
C ILE A 255 -1.38 21.88 -16.73
N ARG A 256 -1.98 22.83 -17.48
CA ARG A 256 -2.89 22.51 -18.57
C ARG A 256 -2.26 21.65 -19.64
N ARG A 257 -1.01 21.89 -19.97
CA ARG A 257 -0.24 21.08 -20.95
C ARG A 257 -0.17 19.62 -20.53
N VAL A 258 0.09 19.31 -19.25
CA VAL A 258 0.27 17.94 -18.76
C VAL A 258 -1.05 17.25 -18.37
N THR A 259 -2.12 18.01 -18.17
CA THR A 259 -3.44 17.48 -17.73
C THR A 259 -4.49 17.47 -18.86
N GLY A 260 -4.18 18.00 -20.05
CA GLY A 260 -5.13 18.14 -21.16
C GLY A 260 -6.29 19.09 -20.81
N ASP A 261 -5.96 20.30 -20.33
CA ASP A 261 -6.89 21.37 -19.90
C ASP A 261 -7.76 21.06 -18.66
N ARG A 262 -7.48 19.98 -17.95
CA ARG A 262 -8.17 19.64 -16.69
C ARG A 262 -7.23 19.83 -15.50
N ALA A 263 -6.94 21.09 -15.18
CA ALA A 263 -5.98 21.45 -14.13
C ALA A 263 -6.26 20.74 -12.79
N GLU A 264 -7.53 20.56 -12.45
CA GLU A 264 -7.97 19.85 -11.24
C GLU A 264 -7.52 18.37 -11.16
N ARG A 265 -7.06 17.81 -12.28
CA ARG A 265 -6.57 16.42 -12.38
C ARG A 265 -5.07 16.29 -12.26
N ILE A 266 -4.36 17.37 -11.92
CA ILE A 266 -2.91 17.26 -11.74
C ILE A 266 -2.56 16.24 -10.69
N THR A 267 -1.62 15.37 -11.01
CA THR A 267 -1.12 14.31 -10.12
C THR A 267 0.20 14.70 -9.50
N ALA A 268 0.52 14.12 -8.35
CA ALA A 268 1.83 14.31 -7.72
C ALA A 268 2.99 13.98 -8.68
N GLN A 269 2.89 12.90 -9.45
CA GLN A 269 3.89 12.55 -10.47
C GLN A 269 4.11 13.66 -11.48
N GLN A 270 3.03 14.29 -11.97
CA GLN A 270 3.13 15.41 -12.90
C GLN A 270 3.77 16.63 -12.27
N VAL A 271 3.54 16.88 -10.97
CA VAL A 271 4.24 17.96 -10.24
C VAL A 271 5.75 17.71 -10.19
N PHE A 272 6.19 16.46 -9.92
CA PHE A 272 7.61 16.10 -9.98
C PHE A 272 8.21 16.28 -11.38
N LEU A 273 7.46 15.96 -12.43
CA LEU A 273 7.91 16.18 -13.81
C LEU A 273 8.04 17.66 -14.13
N LEU A 274 7.06 18.49 -13.77
CA LEU A 274 7.12 19.94 -13.95
C LEU A 274 8.30 20.58 -13.18
N ALA A 275 8.58 20.10 -11.97
CA ALA A 275 9.75 20.53 -11.21
C ALA A 275 11.07 20.21 -11.94
N ALA A 276 11.17 19.00 -12.52
CA ALA A 276 12.33 18.59 -13.33
C ALA A 276 12.47 19.39 -14.63
N GLU A 277 11.36 19.88 -15.20
CA GLU A 277 11.33 20.78 -16.35
C GLU A 277 11.66 22.25 -15.99
N GLY A 278 11.78 22.56 -14.71
CA GLY A 278 12.21 23.89 -14.21
C GLY A 278 11.10 24.82 -13.74
N ASP A 279 9.83 24.34 -13.65
CA ASP A 279 8.76 25.13 -13.04
C ASP A 279 9.07 25.42 -11.57
N LYS A 280 9.11 26.71 -11.20
CA LYS A 280 9.57 27.16 -9.89
C LYS A 280 8.61 26.84 -8.76
N ILE A 281 7.31 26.84 -9.02
CA ILE A 281 6.29 26.47 -8.03
C ILE A 281 6.39 24.97 -7.75
N ALA A 282 6.46 24.16 -8.81
CA ALA A 282 6.64 22.73 -8.66
C ALA A 282 7.95 22.36 -7.94
N GLN A 283 9.07 23.07 -8.25
CA GLN A 283 10.34 22.86 -7.54
C GLN A 283 10.20 23.12 -6.04
N GLY A 284 9.59 24.23 -5.62
CA GLY A 284 9.38 24.54 -4.21
C GLY A 284 8.54 23.47 -3.49
N ILE A 285 7.51 22.93 -4.15
CA ILE A 285 6.67 21.86 -3.60
C ILE A 285 7.49 20.57 -3.44
N VAL A 286 8.23 20.17 -4.48
CA VAL A 286 9.07 18.96 -4.45
C VAL A 286 10.17 19.07 -3.39
N ASP A 287 10.79 20.24 -3.23
CA ASP A 287 11.80 20.50 -2.19
C ASP A 287 11.21 20.33 -0.78
N ASP A 288 10.00 20.85 -0.55
CA ASP A 288 9.30 20.65 0.73
C ASP A 288 8.97 19.16 0.97
N VAL A 289 8.46 18.44 -0.04
CA VAL A 289 8.18 16.99 0.04
C VAL A 289 9.46 16.23 0.40
N LEU A 290 10.55 16.44 -0.33
CA LEU A 290 11.84 15.79 -0.09
C LEU A 290 12.41 16.14 1.29
N LYS A 291 12.23 17.38 1.73
CA LYS A 291 12.67 17.85 3.04
C LYS A 291 11.94 17.14 4.17
N TYR A 292 10.62 17.17 4.18
CA TYR A 292 9.84 16.70 5.32
C TYR A 292 9.70 15.18 5.33
N LEU A 293 9.57 14.54 4.17
CA LEU A 293 9.65 13.08 4.07
C LEU A 293 11.06 12.60 4.48
N GLY A 294 12.11 13.30 4.07
CA GLY A 294 13.48 13.02 4.50
C GLY A 294 13.66 13.11 6.02
N ILE A 295 13.08 14.11 6.69
CA ILE A 295 13.09 14.24 8.16
C ILE A 295 12.42 13.02 8.80
N ALA A 296 11.22 12.65 8.32
CA ALA A 296 10.51 11.48 8.84
C ALA A 296 11.33 10.21 8.68
N LEU A 297 11.91 9.98 7.49
CA LEU A 297 12.74 8.80 7.22
C LEU A 297 13.99 8.75 8.09
N VAL A 298 14.69 9.86 8.30
CA VAL A 298 15.87 9.93 9.19
C VAL A 298 15.50 9.53 10.61
N ASN A 299 14.39 10.05 11.14
CA ASN A 299 13.91 9.70 12.46
C ASN A 299 13.57 8.21 12.57
N ILE A 300 12.89 7.66 11.57
CA ILE A 300 12.56 6.23 11.51
C ILE A 300 13.83 5.36 11.42
N VAL A 301 14.80 5.77 10.61
CA VAL A 301 16.09 5.05 10.49
C VAL A 301 16.82 4.98 11.83
N HIS A 302 16.83 6.06 12.59
CA HIS A 302 17.47 6.06 13.90
C HIS A 302 16.67 5.30 14.97
N LEU A 303 15.33 5.29 14.87
CA LEU A 303 14.47 4.60 15.85
C LEU A 303 14.37 3.10 15.59
N MET A 304 14.15 2.71 14.31
CA MET A 304 13.80 1.34 13.93
C MET A 304 14.92 0.59 13.21
N ASN A 305 15.93 1.32 12.71
CA ASN A 305 17.03 0.78 11.92
C ASN A 305 16.59 -0.26 10.85
N PRO A 306 15.66 0.13 9.92
CA PRO A 306 15.14 -0.81 8.93
C PRO A 306 16.23 -1.18 7.92
N GLY A 307 16.22 -2.44 7.46
CA GLY A 307 17.05 -2.88 6.36
C GLY A 307 16.54 -2.42 5.00
N VAL A 308 15.21 -2.28 4.89
CA VAL A 308 14.54 -1.83 3.65
C VAL A 308 13.38 -0.88 3.98
N ILE A 309 13.31 0.23 3.25
CA ILE A 309 12.13 1.10 3.18
C ILE A 309 11.56 1.02 1.77
N ILE A 310 10.30 0.67 1.65
CA ILE A 310 9.59 0.51 0.38
C ILE A 310 8.59 1.65 0.24
N LEU A 311 8.73 2.44 -0.81
CA LEU A 311 7.83 3.57 -1.11
C LEU A 311 6.81 3.15 -2.16
N GLY A 312 5.54 3.11 -1.79
CA GLY A 312 4.44 2.82 -2.69
C GLY A 312 3.48 4.01 -2.87
N GLY A 313 2.38 3.78 -3.59
CA GLY A 313 1.36 4.80 -3.82
C GLY A 313 1.67 5.75 -4.98
N GLN A 314 0.84 6.78 -5.11
CA GLN A 314 0.85 7.66 -6.29
C GLN A 314 2.10 8.55 -6.37
N VAL A 315 2.60 9.06 -5.23
CA VAL A 315 3.81 9.90 -5.21
C VAL A 315 5.05 9.08 -5.59
N ALA A 316 5.09 7.81 -5.18
CA ALA A 316 6.20 6.92 -5.53
C ALA A 316 6.32 6.65 -7.04
N GLN A 317 5.27 6.94 -7.83
CA GLN A 317 5.33 6.87 -9.30
C GLN A 317 6.27 7.93 -9.92
N ALA A 318 6.69 8.93 -9.14
CA ALA A 318 7.77 9.83 -9.56
C ALA A 318 9.12 9.12 -9.72
N GLY A 319 9.26 7.89 -9.20
CA GLY A 319 10.43 7.03 -9.42
C GLY A 319 11.72 7.68 -8.93
N ASP A 320 12.70 7.72 -9.79
CA ASP A 320 14.03 8.27 -9.49
C ASP A 320 14.03 9.75 -9.07
N LEU A 321 13.04 10.53 -9.49
CA LEU A 321 12.89 11.94 -9.08
C LEU A 321 12.57 12.07 -7.56
N LEU A 322 11.98 11.05 -6.96
CA LEU A 322 11.73 10.98 -5.53
C LEU A 322 12.80 10.16 -4.80
N ILE A 323 13.10 8.95 -5.29
CA ILE A 323 13.88 7.95 -4.55
C ILE A 323 15.34 8.36 -4.40
N LYS A 324 16.00 8.78 -5.48
CA LYS A 324 17.42 9.15 -5.43
C LYS A 324 17.73 10.33 -4.50
N PRO A 325 16.97 11.44 -4.56
CA PRO A 325 17.17 12.54 -3.60
C PRO A 325 16.89 12.13 -2.15
N LEU A 326 15.88 11.29 -1.90
CA LEU A 326 15.62 10.79 -0.54
C LEU A 326 16.74 9.88 -0.03
N GLN A 327 17.25 8.97 -0.86
CA GLN A 327 18.40 8.13 -0.51
C GLN A 327 19.62 8.95 -0.12
N ALA A 328 19.95 9.97 -0.94
CA ALA A 328 21.06 10.89 -0.64
C ALA A 328 20.81 11.60 0.70
N ARG A 329 19.64 12.22 0.87
CA ARG A 329 19.30 12.97 2.07
C ARG A 329 19.32 12.12 3.35
N VAL A 330 18.74 10.90 3.30
CA VAL A 330 18.74 9.99 4.45
C VAL A 330 20.17 9.57 4.79
N LYS A 331 21.00 9.28 3.78
CA LYS A 331 22.40 8.91 3.99
C LYS A 331 23.21 10.06 4.61
N ASP A 332 22.99 11.28 4.13
CA ASP A 332 23.74 12.46 4.58
C ASP A 332 23.38 12.90 6.01
N LEU A 333 22.13 12.69 6.41
CA LEU A 333 21.57 13.14 7.69
C LEU A 333 21.51 12.04 8.77
N SER A 334 21.84 10.79 8.42
CA SER A 334 21.81 9.68 9.38
C SER A 334 23.21 9.22 9.76
N LEU A 335 23.30 8.53 10.90
CA LEU A 335 24.54 7.86 11.30
C LEU A 335 24.93 6.83 10.24
N ALA A 336 26.21 6.82 9.82
CA ALA A 336 26.71 5.92 8.79
C ALA A 336 26.43 4.43 9.11
N ALA A 337 26.51 4.04 10.38
CA ALA A 337 26.18 2.69 10.83
C ALA A 337 24.71 2.32 10.56
N ALA A 338 23.77 3.25 10.75
CA ALA A 338 22.34 3.02 10.56
C ALA A 338 21.94 2.94 9.08
N THR A 339 22.75 3.47 8.18
CA THR A 339 22.46 3.48 6.72
C THR A 339 23.35 2.53 5.93
N SER A 340 24.28 1.82 6.57
CA SER A 340 25.26 0.97 5.89
C SER A 340 24.65 -0.14 5.02
N SER A 341 23.51 -0.69 5.45
CA SER A 341 22.74 -1.72 4.73
C SER A 341 21.35 -1.25 4.28
N LEU A 342 20.98 0.00 4.60
CA LEU A 342 19.66 0.52 4.28
C LEU A 342 19.44 0.65 2.76
N ARG A 343 18.31 0.17 2.31
CA ARG A 343 17.81 0.38 0.94
C ARG A 343 16.48 1.11 0.97
N ILE A 344 16.33 2.07 0.09
CA ILE A 344 15.03 2.71 -0.19
C ILE A 344 14.66 2.31 -1.62
N ALA A 345 13.51 1.67 -1.80
CA ALA A 345 13.09 1.11 -3.07
C ALA A 345 11.65 1.50 -3.39
N GLN A 346 11.29 1.44 -4.67
CA GLN A 346 9.90 1.60 -5.10
C GLN A 346 9.14 0.29 -4.85
N GLY A 347 7.88 0.40 -4.40
CA GLY A 347 6.97 -0.73 -4.23
C GLY A 347 6.62 -1.40 -5.56
N THR A 348 6.40 -2.69 -5.51
CA THR A 348 6.27 -3.55 -6.70
C THR A 348 4.86 -3.55 -7.28
N PHE A 349 3.83 -3.43 -6.43
CA PHE A 349 2.45 -3.76 -6.82
C PHE A 349 1.66 -2.61 -7.41
N GLY A 350 2.14 -1.37 -7.35
CA GLY A 350 1.47 -0.20 -7.93
C GLY A 350 0.00 -0.09 -7.50
N SER A 351 -0.92 -0.03 -8.46
CA SER A 351 -2.36 0.06 -8.21
C SER A 351 -3.00 -1.22 -7.67
N GLU A 352 -2.26 -2.34 -7.68
CA GLU A 352 -2.71 -3.66 -7.21
C GLU A 352 -2.36 -3.88 -5.72
N ALA A 353 -1.58 -3.01 -5.11
CA ALA A 353 -0.98 -3.21 -3.80
C ALA A 353 -2.00 -3.66 -2.73
N ASN A 354 -3.12 -2.94 -2.59
CA ASN A 354 -4.10 -3.24 -1.55
C ASN A 354 -4.78 -4.62 -1.75
N ILE A 355 -5.09 -4.99 -2.99
CA ILE A 355 -5.73 -6.29 -3.24
C ILE A 355 -4.74 -7.44 -3.09
N VAL A 356 -3.48 -7.25 -3.48
CA VAL A 356 -2.41 -8.24 -3.23
C VAL A 356 -2.17 -8.37 -1.74
N GLY A 357 -2.15 -7.26 -0.99
CA GLY A 357 -2.07 -7.26 0.47
C GLY A 357 -3.20 -8.05 1.11
N ALA A 358 -4.45 -7.83 0.69
CA ALA A 358 -5.61 -8.56 1.20
C ALA A 358 -5.53 -10.07 0.93
N ILE A 359 -5.10 -10.47 -0.27
CA ILE A 359 -4.86 -11.88 -0.60
C ILE A 359 -3.75 -12.46 0.28
N THR A 360 -2.67 -11.69 0.51
CA THR A 360 -1.56 -12.10 1.36
C THR A 360 -2.00 -12.34 2.79
N LEU A 361 -2.87 -11.47 3.35
CA LEU A 361 -3.48 -11.70 4.67
C LEU A 361 -4.27 -13.01 4.71
N ALA A 362 -5.07 -13.28 3.67
CA ALA A 362 -5.85 -14.50 3.60
C ALA A 362 -4.98 -15.76 3.54
N LEU A 363 -3.79 -15.69 2.98
CA LEU A 363 -2.85 -16.80 2.82
C LEU A 363 -1.94 -17.05 4.03
N GLN A 364 -1.96 -16.17 5.05
CA GLN A 364 -1.15 -16.38 6.24
C GLN A 364 -1.56 -17.68 6.96
N ASP A 365 -0.57 -18.50 7.30
CA ASP A 365 -0.78 -19.73 8.09
C ASP A 365 -1.83 -20.72 7.51
N ILE A 366 -1.99 -20.76 6.16
CA ILE A 366 -2.80 -21.77 5.46
C ILE A 366 -1.95 -22.98 5.04
#